data_76825ef5e5692a0d530be1e2da78bb27
#
_entry.id   76825ef5e5692a0d530be1e2da78bb27
#
_cell.length_a   1.000
_cell.length_b   1.000
_cell.length_c   1.000
_cell.angle_alpha   90.00
_cell.angle_beta   90.00
_cell.angle_gamma   90.00
#
_symmetry.space_group_name_H-M   'P 1'
#
loop_
_entity.id
_entity.type
_entity.pdbx_description
1 polymer ?
#
loop_
_entity_poly.entity_id
_entity_poly.type
_entity_poly.pdbx_seq_one_letter_code
_entity_poly.pdbx_strand_id
1 'polypeptide(L)'
;MVVIVAILAGALIGLSLGALGGGGSILTVPALVYLVGMDTRAATTGSLVIVGVTAVFGMLAHRRDGHVRILQGVVFGLVGAAGAVAGTRLSLAVPPDVLLAGFSVLMLAVAAIMLTRRRVPAGGGGPSMAEPVPFDVPIIAFKPRFICACPRAAKVVVAALAVGLMTGFFGVGGGFLVVPALVLALDFPMPVAVGTSLLVIAMNSATSLVARAGSGIEIDWTVIAVFTGAAVIGSLLGARIVTKVRPQTLQTAFAGLIIAVGLYTAARSIPALLG
;
A
#
# COMPACT_ATOMS: atom_id res chain seq x y z
N MET A 1 21.01 2.20 -20.29
CA MET A 1 20.74 3.18 -19.23
C MET A 1 19.45 2.89 -18.49
N VAL A 2 18.34 2.65 -19.16
CA VAL A 2 17.01 2.34 -18.58
C VAL A 2 17.05 1.14 -17.61
N VAL A 3 17.73 0.06 -17.97
CA VAL A 3 17.84 -1.15 -17.14
C VAL A 3 18.55 -0.87 -15.80
N ILE A 4 19.63 -0.07 -15.80
CA ILE A 4 20.36 0.29 -14.59
C ILE A 4 19.46 1.13 -13.66
N VAL A 5 18.73 2.09 -14.22
CA VAL A 5 17.77 2.91 -13.49
C VAL A 5 16.64 2.04 -12.92
N ALA A 6 16.13 1.09 -13.69
CA ALA A 6 15.10 0.14 -13.24
C ALA A 6 15.58 -0.73 -12.07
N ILE A 7 16.84 -1.21 -12.10
CA ILE A 7 17.44 -2.00 -11.01
C ILE A 7 17.57 -1.15 -9.73
N LEU A 8 18.16 0.04 -9.83
CA LEU A 8 18.37 0.91 -8.66
C LEU A 8 17.05 1.37 -8.06
N ALA A 9 16.12 1.85 -8.91
CA ALA A 9 14.80 2.27 -8.46
C ALA A 9 14.01 1.09 -7.87
N GLY A 10 14.03 -0.06 -8.54
CA GLY A 10 13.38 -1.29 -8.06
C GLY A 10 13.92 -1.73 -6.70
N ALA A 11 15.24 -1.74 -6.52
CA ALA A 11 15.85 -2.13 -5.24
C ALA A 11 15.46 -1.16 -4.10
N LEU A 12 15.49 0.16 -4.34
CA LEU A 12 15.10 1.17 -3.35
C LEU A 12 13.60 1.08 -3.01
N ILE A 13 12.76 0.92 -4.02
CA ILE A 13 11.31 0.79 -3.84
C ILE A 13 10.99 -0.52 -3.11
N GLY A 14 11.64 -1.60 -3.49
CA GLY A 14 11.50 -2.89 -2.80
C GLY A 14 11.93 -2.80 -1.34
N LEU A 15 13.07 -2.18 -1.05
CA LEU A 15 13.54 -1.96 0.31
C LEU A 15 12.52 -1.15 1.14
N SER A 16 11.97 -0.08 0.56
CA SER A 16 10.90 0.70 1.18
C SER A 16 9.63 -0.13 1.40
N LEU A 17 9.25 -0.96 0.42
CA LEU A 17 8.07 -1.82 0.52
C LEU A 17 8.24 -2.88 1.62
N GLY A 18 9.40 -3.52 1.68
CA GLY A 18 9.72 -4.52 2.70
C GLY A 18 9.83 -3.92 4.10
N ALA A 19 10.34 -2.69 4.21
CA ALA A 19 10.53 -2.00 5.47
C ALA A 19 9.25 -1.32 5.99
N LEU A 20 8.50 -0.67 5.14
CA LEU A 20 7.35 0.18 5.48
C LEU A 20 6.00 -0.47 5.11
N GLY A 21 6.03 -1.70 4.61
CA GLY A 21 4.84 -2.33 4.05
C GLY A 21 4.41 -1.60 2.78
N GLY A 22 3.26 -0.95 2.80
CA GLY A 22 2.75 -0.26 1.63
C GLY A 22 3.54 0.94 1.10
N GLY A 23 4.52 1.46 1.85
CA GLY A 23 5.20 2.73 1.50
C GLY A 23 5.96 2.72 0.19
N GLY A 24 6.56 1.59 -0.15
CA GLY A 24 7.29 1.46 -1.42
C GLY A 24 6.39 1.49 -2.65
N SER A 25 5.15 1.03 -2.55
CA SER A 25 4.22 1.00 -3.69
C SER A 25 3.91 2.38 -4.27
N ILE A 26 3.93 3.40 -3.44
CA ILE A 26 3.73 4.80 -3.80
C ILE A 26 4.74 5.30 -4.85
N LEU A 27 5.98 4.85 -4.73
CA LEU A 27 7.08 5.27 -5.61
C LEU A 27 7.03 4.59 -6.96
N THR A 28 6.35 3.44 -7.08
CA THR A 28 6.45 2.58 -8.26
C THR A 28 5.91 3.27 -9.51
N VAL A 29 4.71 3.85 -9.45
CA VAL A 29 4.12 4.55 -10.60
C VAL A 29 4.95 5.78 -11.00
N PRO A 30 5.28 6.73 -10.11
CA PRO A 30 6.15 7.84 -10.46
C PRO A 30 7.52 7.41 -11.02
N ALA A 31 8.12 6.36 -10.48
CA ALA A 31 9.38 5.85 -10.99
C ALA A 31 9.26 5.30 -12.42
N LEU A 32 8.22 4.53 -12.70
CA LEU A 32 7.99 4.00 -14.04
C LEU A 32 7.69 5.11 -15.06
N VAL A 33 6.92 6.13 -14.67
CA VAL A 33 6.57 7.25 -15.56
C VAL A 33 7.76 8.19 -15.74
N TYR A 34 8.39 8.66 -14.66
CA TYR A 34 9.36 9.75 -14.72
C TYR A 34 10.82 9.31 -14.86
N LEU A 35 11.19 8.11 -14.36
CA LEU A 35 12.57 7.61 -14.47
C LEU A 35 12.74 6.64 -15.63
N VAL A 36 11.72 5.83 -15.91
CA VAL A 36 11.76 4.84 -16.99
C VAL A 36 11.16 5.39 -18.29
N GLY A 37 10.26 6.38 -18.21
CA GLY A 37 9.61 7.01 -19.37
C GLY A 37 8.42 6.20 -19.91
N MET A 38 7.79 5.35 -19.09
CA MET A 38 6.63 4.57 -19.51
C MET A 38 5.37 5.44 -19.56
N ASP A 39 4.46 5.10 -20.49
CA ASP A 39 3.12 5.66 -20.48
C ASP A 39 2.40 5.41 -19.15
N THR A 40 1.58 6.35 -18.70
CA THR A 40 0.91 6.30 -17.40
C THR A 40 0.03 5.06 -17.23
N ARG A 41 -0.67 4.63 -18.30
CA ARG A 41 -1.51 3.43 -18.25
C ARG A 41 -0.66 2.15 -18.16
N ALA A 42 0.42 2.07 -18.93
CA ALA A 42 1.38 0.98 -18.84
C ALA A 42 2.07 0.95 -17.47
N ALA A 43 2.50 2.10 -16.96
CA ALA A 43 3.13 2.25 -15.65
C ALA A 43 2.19 1.84 -14.50
N THR A 44 0.92 2.26 -14.51
CA THR A 44 -0.07 1.86 -13.49
C THR A 44 -0.37 0.37 -13.53
N THR A 45 -0.40 -0.25 -14.73
CA THR A 45 -0.62 -1.70 -14.85
C THR A 45 0.62 -2.48 -14.48
N GLY A 46 1.80 -2.05 -14.93
CA GLY A 46 3.09 -2.66 -14.58
C GLY A 46 3.39 -2.57 -13.09
N SER A 47 3.02 -1.46 -12.44
CA SER A 47 3.19 -1.30 -10.99
C SER A 47 2.39 -2.32 -10.19
N LEU A 48 1.20 -2.73 -10.64
CA LEU A 48 0.41 -3.78 -9.98
C LEU A 48 1.15 -5.13 -9.99
N VAL A 49 1.87 -5.44 -11.08
CA VAL A 49 2.70 -6.66 -11.17
C VAL A 49 3.87 -6.55 -10.20
N ILE A 50 4.65 -5.47 -10.28
CA ILE A 50 5.84 -5.25 -9.44
C ILE A 50 5.45 -5.31 -7.96
N VAL A 51 4.47 -4.50 -7.56
CA VAL A 51 4.04 -4.38 -6.16
C VAL A 51 3.37 -5.67 -5.69
N GLY A 52 2.53 -6.29 -6.50
CA GLY A 52 1.86 -7.55 -6.15
C GLY A 52 2.86 -8.68 -5.88
N VAL A 53 3.78 -8.91 -6.81
CA VAL A 53 4.83 -9.94 -6.65
C VAL A 53 5.74 -9.62 -5.46
N THR A 54 6.22 -8.38 -5.36
CA THR A 54 7.10 -7.96 -4.27
C THR A 54 6.40 -8.08 -2.90
N ALA A 55 5.10 -7.78 -2.83
CA ALA A 55 4.30 -7.91 -1.61
C ALA A 55 4.15 -9.35 -1.16
N VAL A 56 4.01 -10.33 -2.09
CA VAL A 56 3.99 -11.76 -1.75
C VAL A 56 5.29 -12.18 -1.07
N PHE A 57 6.44 -11.82 -1.65
CA PHE A 57 7.75 -12.17 -1.06
C PHE A 57 7.99 -11.43 0.26
N GLY A 58 7.62 -10.16 0.36
CA GLY A 58 7.69 -9.39 1.60
C GLY A 58 6.80 -9.98 2.70
N MET A 59 5.57 -10.39 2.38
CA MET A 59 4.66 -11.07 3.30
C MET A 59 5.25 -12.37 3.82
N LEU A 60 5.86 -13.19 2.96
CA LEU A 60 6.50 -14.45 3.35
C LEU A 60 7.64 -14.22 4.34
N ALA A 61 8.42 -13.13 4.16
CA ALA A 61 9.46 -12.75 5.10
C ALA A 61 8.87 -12.37 6.47
N HIS A 62 7.87 -11.50 6.51
CA HIS A 62 7.22 -11.04 7.76
C HIS A 62 6.39 -12.12 8.46
N ARG A 63 5.91 -13.14 7.71
CA ARG A 63 5.16 -14.26 8.27
C ARG A 63 6.02 -15.08 9.25
N ARG A 64 7.31 -15.22 8.98
CA ARG A 64 8.26 -15.96 9.86
C ARG A 64 8.39 -15.29 11.22
N ASP A 65 8.21 -13.98 11.29
CA ASP A 65 8.32 -13.19 12.52
C ASP A 65 6.97 -13.06 13.27
N GLY A 66 5.91 -13.73 12.78
CA GLY A 66 4.57 -13.69 13.41
C GLY A 66 3.80 -12.39 13.20
N HIS A 67 4.28 -11.49 12.34
CA HIS A 67 3.70 -10.16 12.12
C HIS A 67 2.55 -10.13 11.09
N VAL A 68 2.11 -11.28 10.57
CA VAL A 68 1.05 -11.35 9.56
C VAL A 68 -0.21 -11.96 10.16
N ARG A 69 -1.30 -11.19 10.22
CA ARG A 69 -2.63 -11.64 10.60
C ARG A 69 -3.40 -12.08 9.35
N ILE A 70 -3.26 -13.37 8.99
CA ILE A 70 -3.78 -13.90 7.72
C ILE A 70 -5.29 -13.74 7.62
N LEU A 71 -6.05 -14.12 8.65
CA LEU A 71 -7.53 -14.08 8.61
C LEU A 71 -8.04 -12.65 8.40
N GLN A 72 -7.55 -11.69 9.18
CA GLN A 72 -7.95 -10.29 9.08
C GLN A 72 -7.49 -9.68 7.74
N GLY A 73 -6.29 -10.02 7.28
CA GLY A 73 -5.77 -9.59 5.99
C GLY A 73 -6.59 -10.13 4.82
N VAL A 74 -6.99 -11.41 4.85
CA VAL A 74 -7.84 -12.02 3.81
C VAL A 74 -9.23 -11.39 3.80
N VAL A 75 -9.88 -11.22 4.95
CA VAL A 75 -11.19 -10.56 5.03
C VAL A 75 -11.12 -9.13 4.49
N PHE A 76 -10.13 -8.35 4.93
CA PHE A 76 -9.92 -6.98 4.46
C PHE A 76 -9.63 -6.95 2.95
N GLY A 77 -8.79 -7.87 2.45
CA GLY A 77 -8.44 -7.98 1.04
C GLY A 77 -9.61 -8.40 0.16
N LEU A 78 -10.46 -9.36 0.60
CA LEU A 78 -11.65 -9.78 -0.15
C LEU A 78 -12.67 -8.66 -0.27
N VAL A 79 -12.93 -7.94 0.82
CA VAL A 79 -13.81 -6.76 0.78
C VAL A 79 -13.18 -5.66 -0.09
N GLY A 80 -11.88 -5.42 0.04
CA GLY A 80 -11.12 -4.48 -0.77
C GLY A 80 -11.12 -4.84 -2.26
N ALA A 81 -11.15 -6.13 -2.60
CA ALA A 81 -11.18 -6.60 -3.99
C ALA A 81 -12.39 -6.04 -4.77
N ALA A 82 -13.58 -5.98 -4.14
CA ALA A 82 -14.74 -5.35 -4.77
C ALA A 82 -14.50 -3.87 -5.08
N GLY A 83 -13.91 -3.13 -4.14
CA GLY A 83 -13.48 -1.75 -4.37
C GLY A 83 -12.42 -1.64 -5.47
N ALA A 84 -11.45 -2.56 -5.49
CA ALA A 84 -10.37 -2.57 -6.48
C ALA A 84 -10.88 -2.77 -7.91
N VAL A 85 -11.86 -3.65 -8.12
CA VAL A 85 -12.50 -3.82 -9.43
C VAL A 85 -13.22 -2.54 -9.86
N ALA A 86 -14.01 -1.94 -8.96
CA ALA A 86 -14.73 -0.70 -9.26
C ALA A 86 -13.74 0.44 -9.57
N GLY A 87 -12.68 0.60 -8.77
CA GLY A 87 -11.65 1.61 -8.97
C GLY A 87 -10.89 1.41 -10.28
N THR A 88 -10.56 0.17 -10.64
CA THR A 88 -9.89 -0.15 -11.90
C THR A 88 -10.74 0.23 -13.12
N ARG A 89 -12.02 -0.10 -13.10
CA ARG A 89 -12.94 0.29 -14.19
C ARG A 89 -13.07 1.81 -14.31
N LEU A 90 -13.15 2.50 -13.19
CA LEU A 90 -13.20 3.97 -13.16
C LEU A 90 -11.89 4.59 -13.70
N SER A 91 -10.74 4.03 -13.34
CA SER A 91 -9.42 4.46 -13.82
C SER A 91 -9.28 4.43 -15.35
N LEU A 92 -9.89 3.45 -16.00
CA LEU A 92 -9.84 3.32 -17.46
C LEU A 92 -10.64 4.43 -18.19
N ALA A 93 -11.62 5.03 -17.50
CA ALA A 93 -12.45 6.11 -18.05
C ALA A 93 -11.87 7.52 -17.80
N VAL A 94 -10.80 7.65 -17.00
CA VAL A 94 -10.22 8.94 -16.62
C VAL A 94 -8.94 9.23 -17.42
N PRO A 95 -8.71 10.50 -17.86
CA PRO A 95 -7.47 10.89 -18.52
C PRO A 95 -6.24 10.65 -17.61
N PRO A 96 -5.08 10.25 -18.20
CA PRO A 96 -3.87 9.95 -17.46
C PRO A 96 -3.36 11.08 -16.55
N ASP A 97 -3.47 12.32 -17.02
CA ASP A 97 -3.00 13.51 -16.29
C ASP A 97 -3.83 13.78 -15.04
N VAL A 98 -5.15 13.61 -15.14
CA VAL A 98 -6.08 13.71 -14.00
C VAL A 98 -5.79 12.62 -12.97
N LEU A 99 -5.41 11.44 -13.43
CA LEU A 99 -5.08 10.32 -12.56
C LEU A 99 -3.81 10.59 -11.74
N LEU A 100 -2.76 11.14 -12.36
CA LEU A 100 -1.52 11.52 -11.68
C LEU A 100 -1.72 12.70 -10.72
N ALA A 101 -2.51 13.71 -11.12
CA ALA A 101 -2.81 14.84 -10.25
C ALA A 101 -3.66 14.41 -9.04
N GLY A 102 -4.71 13.61 -9.24
CA GLY A 102 -5.51 13.04 -8.17
C GLY A 102 -4.68 12.18 -7.21
N PHE A 103 -3.73 11.43 -7.75
CA PHE A 103 -2.79 10.66 -6.95
C PHE A 103 -1.92 11.55 -6.04
N SER A 104 -1.38 12.66 -6.56
CA SER A 104 -0.57 13.59 -5.76
C SER A 104 -1.38 14.25 -4.63
N VAL A 105 -2.63 14.65 -4.91
CA VAL A 105 -3.54 15.20 -3.90
C VAL A 105 -3.82 14.17 -2.80
N LEU A 106 -4.11 12.93 -3.19
CA LEU A 106 -4.36 11.85 -2.24
C LEU A 106 -3.13 11.60 -1.34
N MET A 107 -1.93 11.60 -1.91
CA MET A 107 -0.69 11.42 -1.15
C MET A 107 -0.52 12.52 -0.10
N LEU A 108 -0.71 13.77 -0.48
CA LEU A 108 -0.59 14.91 0.44
C LEU A 108 -1.66 14.87 1.54
N ALA A 109 -2.89 14.46 1.20
CA ALA A 109 -3.96 14.29 2.18
C ALA A 109 -3.62 13.19 3.21
N VAL A 110 -3.12 12.03 2.76
CA VAL A 110 -2.70 10.93 3.65
C VAL A 110 -1.53 11.36 4.54
N ALA A 111 -0.54 12.05 3.98
CA ALA A 111 0.59 12.59 4.75
C ALA A 111 0.12 13.58 5.83
N ALA A 112 -0.80 14.49 5.50
CA ALA A 112 -1.38 15.44 6.44
C ALA A 112 -2.12 14.73 7.58
N ILE A 113 -2.93 13.71 7.27
CA ILE A 113 -3.65 12.92 8.29
C ILE A 113 -2.66 12.20 9.22
N MET A 114 -1.59 11.62 8.68
CA MET A 114 -0.57 10.94 9.48
C MET A 114 0.18 11.89 10.40
N LEU A 115 0.50 13.10 9.94
CA LEU A 115 1.18 14.12 10.73
C LEU A 115 0.29 14.71 11.82
N THR A 116 -0.98 14.99 11.54
CA THR A 116 -1.91 15.56 12.51
C THR A 116 -2.21 14.58 13.64
N ARG A 117 -2.37 13.30 13.35
CA ARG A 117 -2.60 12.28 14.38
C ARG A 117 -1.37 12.00 15.26
N ARG A 118 -0.17 12.37 14.83
CA ARG A 118 1.06 12.29 15.61
C ARG A 118 1.08 13.21 16.83
N ARG A 119 0.21 14.24 16.88
CA ARG A 119 0.14 15.24 17.92
C ARG A 119 -0.74 14.86 19.12
N VAL A 120 -1.32 13.65 19.15
CA VAL A 120 -1.95 13.18 20.39
C VAL A 120 -0.81 12.75 21.33
N PRO A 121 -0.54 13.53 22.40
CA PRO A 121 0.48 13.17 23.38
C PRO A 121 0.13 11.80 23.96
N ALA A 122 1.13 10.98 24.22
CA ALA A 122 1.02 9.78 25.05
C ALA A 122 0.82 10.16 26.53
N GLY A 123 -0.17 11.04 26.79
CA GLY A 123 -0.56 11.59 28.06
C GLY A 123 -2.03 11.33 28.31
N GLY A 124 -2.39 10.10 28.53
CA GLY A 124 -3.74 9.67 28.88
C GLY A 124 -3.82 8.16 28.81
N GLY A 125 -3.42 7.49 29.90
CA GLY A 125 -3.90 6.16 30.30
C GLY A 125 -4.10 5.10 29.23
N GLY A 126 -3.12 4.85 28.36
CA GLY A 126 -3.08 3.60 27.61
C GLY A 126 -2.51 2.51 28.51
N PRO A 127 -3.03 1.27 28.49
CA PRO A 127 -2.56 0.21 29.35
C PRO A 127 -1.05 0.01 29.16
N SER A 128 -0.35 0.02 30.29
CA SER A 128 1.05 -0.34 30.46
C SER A 128 1.38 -1.58 29.62
N MET A 129 2.60 -1.64 29.03
CA MET A 129 3.14 -2.73 28.22
C MET A 129 3.26 -4.09 28.98
N ALA A 130 2.46 -4.34 30.00
CA ALA A 130 2.50 -5.52 30.84
C ALA A 130 1.26 -6.43 30.74
N GLU A 131 0.21 -6.05 30.01
CA GLU A 131 -0.87 -6.99 29.73
C GLU A 131 -0.87 -7.36 28.24
N PRO A 132 -0.77 -8.65 27.90
CA PRO A 132 -1.05 -9.10 26.55
C PRO A 132 -2.52 -8.78 26.27
N VAL A 133 -2.77 -7.69 25.49
CA VAL A 133 -4.11 -7.43 24.99
C VAL A 133 -4.54 -8.70 24.29
N PRO A 134 -5.65 -9.37 24.71
CA PRO A 134 -6.10 -10.57 24.02
C PRO A 134 -6.52 -10.16 22.61
N PHE A 135 -5.58 -10.35 21.66
CA PHE A 135 -5.76 -10.12 20.23
C PHE A 135 -6.73 -11.12 19.59
N ASP A 136 -7.36 -11.97 20.40
CA ASP A 136 -8.37 -12.96 20.03
C ASP A 136 -9.80 -12.48 20.32
N VAL A 137 -10.10 -11.19 20.12
CA VAL A 137 -11.51 -10.84 19.97
C VAL A 137 -11.87 -11.15 18.52
N PRO A 138 -12.48 -12.32 18.25
CA PRO A 138 -12.88 -12.65 16.90
C PRO A 138 -13.91 -11.60 16.47
N ILE A 139 -13.69 -10.98 15.32
CA ILE A 139 -14.66 -10.06 14.68
C ILE A 139 -15.98 -10.78 14.46
N ILE A 140 -15.95 -12.10 14.43
CA ILE A 140 -17.09 -13.02 14.42
C ILE A 140 -16.81 -14.14 15.43
N ALA A 141 -17.30 -14.00 16.66
CA ALA A 141 -17.36 -15.10 17.62
C ALA A 141 -18.62 -15.92 17.35
N PHE A 142 -18.44 -17.11 16.79
CA PHE A 142 -19.47 -18.14 16.79
C PHE A 142 -19.61 -18.75 18.21
N LYS A 143 -20.04 -17.97 19.19
CA LYS A 143 -20.58 -18.44 20.45
C LYS A 143 -21.94 -17.75 20.67
N PRO A 144 -22.91 -18.35 21.37
CA PRO A 144 -24.36 -18.12 21.16
C PRO A 144 -24.92 -16.80 21.71
N ARG A 145 -24.16 -15.71 21.63
CA ARG A 145 -24.65 -14.34 21.77
C ARG A 145 -24.06 -13.53 20.64
N PHE A 146 -24.89 -13.19 19.67
CA PHE A 146 -24.61 -12.23 18.60
C PHE A 146 -24.35 -10.85 19.24
N ILE A 147 -23.13 -10.59 19.70
CA ILE A 147 -22.68 -9.25 20.03
C ILE A 147 -22.13 -8.69 18.70
N CYS A 148 -23.04 -8.15 17.91
CA CYS A 148 -22.68 -7.42 16.70
C CYS A 148 -21.99 -6.11 17.13
N ALA A 149 -20.68 -6.04 17.07
CA ALA A 149 -19.93 -4.77 17.14
C ALA A 149 -20.10 -4.03 15.80
N CYS A 150 -21.37 -3.80 15.41
CA CYS A 150 -21.76 -3.19 14.13
C CYS A 150 -20.94 -1.94 13.74
N PRO A 151 -20.60 -0.99 14.65
CA PRO A 151 -19.84 0.19 14.23
C PRO A 151 -18.37 -0.13 13.86
N ARG A 152 -17.75 -1.15 14.47
CA ARG A 152 -16.39 -1.57 14.12
C ARG A 152 -16.35 -2.32 12.79
N ALA A 153 -17.28 -3.24 12.57
CA ALA A 153 -17.40 -3.99 11.32
C ALA A 153 -17.65 -3.04 10.14
N ALA A 154 -18.55 -2.07 10.30
CA ALA A 154 -18.83 -1.07 9.27
C ALA A 154 -17.57 -0.23 8.94
N LYS A 155 -16.81 0.21 9.93
CA LYS A 155 -15.55 0.94 9.72
C LYS A 155 -14.54 0.11 8.91
N VAL A 156 -14.40 -1.17 9.23
CA VAL A 156 -13.48 -2.08 8.52
C VAL A 156 -13.92 -2.27 7.06
N VAL A 157 -15.21 -2.49 6.82
CA VAL A 157 -15.77 -2.66 5.47
C VAL A 157 -15.58 -1.38 4.65
N VAL A 158 -15.94 -0.23 5.19
CA VAL A 158 -15.77 1.07 4.51
C VAL A 158 -14.30 1.35 4.22
N ALA A 159 -13.41 1.12 5.20
CA ALA A 159 -11.98 1.30 5.00
C ALA A 159 -11.42 0.34 3.93
N ALA A 160 -11.82 -0.94 3.94
CA ALA A 160 -11.38 -1.91 2.97
C ALA A 160 -11.86 -1.57 1.55
N LEU A 161 -13.13 -1.19 1.38
CA LEU A 161 -13.68 -0.74 0.10
C LEU A 161 -12.98 0.51 -0.42
N ALA A 162 -12.79 1.52 0.44
CA ALA A 162 -12.12 2.75 0.07
C ALA A 162 -10.66 2.51 -0.35
N VAL A 163 -9.92 1.72 0.44
CA VAL A 163 -8.55 1.33 0.11
C VAL A 163 -8.49 0.53 -1.19
N GLY A 164 -9.39 -0.44 -1.36
CA GLY A 164 -9.49 -1.21 -2.60
C GLY A 164 -9.77 -0.32 -3.81
N LEU A 165 -10.75 0.56 -3.72
CA LEU A 165 -11.11 1.51 -4.79
C LEU A 165 -9.91 2.39 -5.17
N MET A 166 -9.22 2.96 -4.19
CA MET A 166 -8.02 3.78 -4.44
C MET A 166 -6.89 2.94 -5.05
N THR A 167 -6.72 1.69 -4.62
CA THR A 167 -5.75 0.74 -5.20
C THR A 167 -5.99 0.50 -6.68
N GLY A 168 -7.23 0.16 -7.02
CA GLY A 168 -7.63 -0.09 -8.40
C GLY A 168 -7.55 1.14 -9.26
N PHE A 169 -8.02 2.28 -8.73
CA PHE A 169 -8.07 3.56 -9.45
C PHE A 169 -6.67 4.07 -9.80
N PHE A 170 -5.77 4.17 -8.84
CA PHE A 170 -4.43 4.70 -9.07
C PHE A 170 -3.42 3.64 -9.54
N GLY A 171 -3.75 2.36 -9.49
CA GLY A 171 -2.86 1.30 -9.94
C GLY A 171 -1.57 1.14 -9.11
N VAL A 172 -1.56 1.66 -7.87
CA VAL A 172 -0.36 1.72 -7.01
C VAL A 172 -0.25 0.54 -6.05
N GLY A 173 -1.11 -0.47 -6.21
CA GLY A 173 -1.21 -1.57 -5.26
C GLY A 173 -1.84 -1.17 -3.90
N GLY A 174 -2.18 0.12 -3.70
CA GLY A 174 -2.86 0.67 -2.51
C GLY A 174 -2.10 0.55 -1.20
N GLY A 175 -0.88 0.08 -1.23
CA GLY A 175 -0.13 -0.28 -0.04
C GLY A 175 0.03 0.84 0.97
N PHE A 176 0.21 2.04 0.50
CA PHE A 176 0.36 3.21 1.36
C PHE A 176 -0.91 3.59 2.13
N LEU A 177 -2.08 3.22 1.62
CA LEU A 177 -3.38 3.42 2.28
C LEU A 177 -3.73 2.25 3.20
N VAL A 178 -3.30 1.03 2.85
CA VAL A 178 -3.60 -0.18 3.63
C VAL A 178 -2.99 -0.07 5.03
N VAL A 179 -1.72 0.33 5.16
CA VAL A 179 -1.06 0.45 6.47
C VAL A 179 -1.79 1.43 7.39
N PRO A 180 -2.05 2.70 7.00
CA PRO A 180 -2.86 3.60 7.81
C PRO A 180 -4.26 3.06 8.09
N ALA A 181 -4.91 2.43 7.11
CA ALA A 181 -6.24 1.86 7.30
C ALA A 181 -6.27 0.74 8.36
N LEU A 182 -5.29 -0.16 8.34
CA LEU A 182 -5.18 -1.23 9.34
C LEU A 182 -4.87 -0.68 10.74
N VAL A 183 -4.00 0.34 10.84
CA VAL A 183 -3.69 0.99 12.11
C VAL A 183 -4.90 1.75 12.65
N LEU A 184 -5.68 2.43 11.78
CA LEU A 184 -6.77 3.32 12.21
C LEU A 184 -8.12 2.61 12.37
N ALA A 185 -8.38 1.56 11.57
CA ALA A 185 -9.65 0.84 11.59
C ALA A 185 -9.61 -0.41 12.47
N LEU A 186 -8.43 -1.07 12.56
CA LEU A 186 -8.23 -2.31 13.30
C LEU A 186 -7.33 -2.14 14.53
N ASP A 187 -6.81 -0.93 14.79
CA ASP A 187 -5.89 -0.61 15.89
C ASP A 187 -4.65 -1.54 15.93
N PHE A 188 -4.18 -1.97 14.76
CA PHE A 188 -3.01 -2.85 14.68
C PHE A 188 -1.72 -2.12 15.04
N PRO A 189 -0.81 -2.76 15.82
CA PRO A 189 0.54 -2.27 15.98
C PRO A 189 1.25 -2.17 14.62
N MET A 190 2.12 -1.15 14.44
CA MET A 190 2.80 -0.92 13.15
C MET A 190 3.44 -2.17 12.52
N PRO A 191 4.20 -3.03 13.25
CA PRO A 191 4.80 -4.21 12.64
C PRO A 191 3.76 -5.19 12.08
N VAL A 192 2.63 -5.38 12.79
CA VAL A 192 1.53 -6.25 12.35
C VAL A 192 0.78 -5.62 11.17
N ALA A 193 0.57 -4.30 11.19
CA ALA A 193 -0.06 -3.58 10.09
C ALA A 193 0.81 -3.68 8.81
N VAL A 194 2.12 -3.53 8.93
CA VAL A 194 3.08 -3.69 7.82
C VAL A 194 3.02 -5.10 7.23
N GLY A 195 3.15 -6.14 8.05
CA GLY A 195 3.12 -7.52 7.56
C GLY A 195 1.76 -7.90 6.95
N THR A 196 0.66 -7.50 7.59
CA THR A 196 -0.71 -7.79 7.12
C THR A 196 -1.06 -7.00 5.87
N SER A 197 -0.57 -5.75 5.75
CA SER A 197 -0.80 -4.93 4.56
C SER A 197 -0.22 -5.56 3.30
N LEU A 198 0.93 -6.22 3.38
CA LEU A 198 1.53 -6.90 2.22
C LEU A 198 0.61 -8.00 1.66
N LEU A 199 -0.10 -8.73 2.50
CA LEU A 199 -1.11 -9.69 2.06
C LEU A 199 -2.27 -9.00 1.34
N VAL A 200 -2.81 -7.94 1.92
CA VAL A 200 -3.91 -7.15 1.32
C VAL A 200 -3.48 -6.54 -0.01
N ILE A 201 -2.26 -6.00 -0.08
CA ILE A 201 -1.68 -5.43 -1.30
C ILE A 201 -1.58 -6.49 -2.40
N ALA A 202 -1.05 -7.67 -2.09
CA ALA A 202 -0.94 -8.76 -3.05
C ALA A 202 -2.32 -9.15 -3.61
N MET A 203 -3.34 -9.27 -2.77
CA MET A 203 -4.71 -9.60 -3.17
C MET A 203 -5.32 -8.50 -4.06
N ASN A 204 -5.25 -7.25 -3.62
CA ASN A 204 -5.82 -6.11 -4.36
C ASN A 204 -5.09 -5.89 -5.70
N SER A 205 -3.76 -6.06 -5.73
CA SER A 205 -2.98 -5.96 -6.96
C SER A 205 -3.35 -7.04 -7.95
N ALA A 206 -3.49 -8.30 -7.50
CA ALA A 206 -3.94 -9.40 -8.34
C ALA A 206 -5.34 -9.15 -8.90
N THR A 207 -6.28 -8.72 -8.05
CA THR A 207 -7.66 -8.39 -8.47
C THR A 207 -7.70 -7.26 -9.48
N SER A 208 -6.93 -6.18 -9.24
CA SER A 208 -6.84 -5.04 -10.17
C SER A 208 -6.21 -5.44 -11.49
N LEU A 209 -5.20 -6.32 -11.47
CA LEU A 209 -4.54 -6.83 -12.68
C LEU A 209 -5.52 -7.68 -13.51
N VAL A 210 -6.26 -8.58 -12.87
CA VAL A 210 -7.31 -9.37 -13.54
C VAL A 210 -8.39 -8.44 -14.13
N ALA A 211 -8.80 -7.40 -13.39
CA ALA A 211 -9.79 -6.43 -13.88
C ALA A 211 -9.29 -5.59 -15.08
N ARG A 212 -7.98 -5.49 -15.28
CA ARG A 212 -7.33 -4.84 -16.46
C ARG A 212 -7.05 -5.83 -17.59
N ALA A 213 -7.23 -7.12 -17.39
CA ALA A 213 -7.02 -8.11 -18.43
C ALA A 213 -7.93 -7.80 -19.63
N GLY A 214 -7.37 -7.78 -20.84
CA GLY A 214 -8.09 -7.44 -22.07
C GLY A 214 -8.21 -5.95 -22.38
N SER A 215 -7.62 -5.05 -21.59
CA SER A 215 -7.65 -3.59 -21.86
C SER A 215 -6.72 -3.15 -23.01
N GLY A 216 -5.99 -4.07 -23.65
CA GLY A 216 -5.09 -3.76 -24.77
C GLY A 216 -3.87 -2.89 -24.43
N ILE A 217 -3.51 -2.79 -23.15
CA ILE A 217 -2.38 -1.99 -22.69
C ILE A 217 -1.08 -2.75 -23.00
N GLU A 218 -0.24 -2.16 -23.83
CA GLU A 218 1.09 -2.71 -24.12
C GLU A 218 2.04 -2.45 -22.95
N ILE A 219 2.70 -3.50 -22.48
CA ILE A 219 3.62 -3.46 -21.35
C ILE A 219 4.98 -3.99 -21.79
N ASP A 220 6.05 -3.25 -21.51
CA ASP A 220 7.41 -3.76 -21.63
C ASP A 220 7.72 -4.74 -20.50
N TRP A 221 7.48 -6.02 -20.76
CA TRP A 221 7.69 -7.10 -19.80
C TRP A 221 9.15 -7.24 -19.36
N THR A 222 10.10 -6.83 -20.20
CA THR A 222 11.53 -6.88 -19.86
C THR A 222 11.85 -5.92 -18.73
N VAL A 223 11.38 -4.68 -18.85
CA VAL A 223 11.55 -3.66 -17.82
C VAL A 223 10.83 -4.06 -16.52
N ILE A 224 9.59 -4.55 -16.64
CA ILE A 224 8.81 -4.99 -15.48
C ILE A 224 9.48 -6.16 -14.76
N ALA A 225 9.99 -7.14 -15.48
CA ALA A 225 10.66 -8.30 -14.89
C ALA A 225 11.95 -7.91 -14.15
N VAL A 226 12.79 -7.07 -14.77
CA VAL A 226 14.03 -6.57 -14.15
C VAL A 226 13.72 -5.75 -12.89
N PHE A 227 12.77 -4.85 -13.00
CA PHE A 227 12.33 -4.02 -11.88
C PHE A 227 11.77 -4.87 -10.73
N THR A 228 10.91 -5.87 -11.05
CA THR A 228 10.34 -6.79 -10.07
C THR A 228 11.41 -7.60 -9.36
N GLY A 229 12.38 -8.16 -10.10
CA GLY A 229 13.49 -8.92 -9.53
C GLY A 229 14.29 -8.08 -8.53
N ALA A 230 14.66 -6.84 -8.91
CA ALA A 230 15.36 -5.92 -8.04
C ALA A 230 14.50 -5.52 -6.81
N ALA A 231 13.20 -5.31 -7.00
CA ALA A 231 12.28 -4.95 -5.92
C ALA A 231 12.07 -6.11 -4.93
N VAL A 232 12.01 -7.35 -5.39
CA VAL A 232 11.92 -8.53 -4.52
C VAL A 232 13.17 -8.63 -3.63
N ILE A 233 14.36 -8.51 -4.22
CA ILE A 233 15.62 -8.53 -3.45
C ILE A 233 15.63 -7.39 -2.42
N GLY A 234 15.29 -6.18 -2.84
CA GLY A 234 15.16 -5.01 -1.95
C GLY A 234 14.17 -5.25 -0.81
N SER A 235 13.00 -5.84 -1.10
CA SER A 235 11.97 -6.11 -0.10
C SER A 235 12.41 -7.13 0.96
N LEU A 236 13.11 -8.17 0.55
CA LEU A 236 13.66 -9.16 1.50
C LEU A 236 14.73 -8.54 2.42
N LEU A 237 15.56 -7.63 1.89
CA LEU A 237 16.52 -6.87 2.68
C LEU A 237 15.81 -5.88 3.61
N GLY A 238 14.81 -5.16 3.12
CA GLY A 238 14.00 -4.22 3.88
C GLY A 238 13.30 -4.86 5.06
N ALA A 239 12.71 -6.04 4.89
CA ALA A 239 12.06 -6.80 5.94
C ALA A 239 13.03 -7.14 7.10
N ARG A 240 14.30 -7.43 6.79
CA ARG A 240 15.34 -7.69 7.82
C ARG A 240 15.77 -6.42 8.58
N ILE A 241 15.75 -5.27 7.91
CA ILE A 241 16.15 -4.00 8.53
C ILE A 241 15.10 -3.53 9.53
N VAL A 242 13.81 -3.71 9.22
CA VAL A 242 12.68 -3.26 10.06
C VAL A 242 12.70 -3.85 11.45
N THR A 243 13.13 -5.08 11.61
CA THR A 243 13.21 -5.73 12.94
C THR A 243 14.16 -5.01 13.90
N LYS A 244 15.06 -4.14 13.37
CA LYS A 244 16.04 -3.37 14.15
C LYS A 244 15.67 -1.90 14.34
N VAL A 245 14.59 -1.41 13.69
CA VAL A 245 14.20 -0.01 13.68
C VAL A 245 13.00 0.25 14.59
N ARG A 246 13.05 1.36 15.35
CA ARG A 246 11.93 1.74 16.22
C ARG A 246 10.68 2.08 15.42
N PRO A 247 9.46 1.66 15.86
CA PRO A 247 8.21 1.91 15.15
C PRO A 247 7.96 3.40 14.82
N GLN A 248 8.36 4.31 15.73
CA GLN A 248 8.22 5.75 15.51
C GLN A 248 9.10 6.28 14.37
N THR A 249 10.34 5.77 14.27
CA THR A 249 11.26 6.13 13.18
C THR A 249 10.70 5.66 11.84
N LEU A 250 10.13 4.46 11.82
CA LEU A 250 9.48 3.88 10.65
C LEU A 250 8.32 4.75 10.17
N GLN A 251 7.44 5.16 11.10
CA GLN A 251 6.29 6.02 10.80
C GLN A 251 6.73 7.40 10.29
N THR A 252 7.82 7.96 10.85
CA THR A 252 8.36 9.26 10.39
C THR A 252 8.94 9.15 8.99
N ALA A 253 9.75 8.12 8.75
CA ALA A 253 10.35 7.88 7.43
C ALA A 253 9.27 7.68 6.37
N PHE A 254 8.20 6.94 6.71
CA PHE A 254 7.05 6.74 5.84
C PHE A 254 6.34 8.05 5.50
N ALA A 255 6.00 8.86 6.50
CA ALA A 255 5.35 10.15 6.28
C ALA A 255 6.23 11.10 5.46
N GLY A 256 7.54 11.16 5.75
CA GLY A 256 8.50 11.96 4.98
C GLY A 256 8.60 11.53 3.52
N LEU A 257 8.61 10.22 3.27
CA LEU A 257 8.61 9.66 1.93
C LEU A 257 7.35 10.05 1.14
N ILE A 258 6.17 9.90 1.75
CA ILE A 258 4.89 10.28 1.12
C ILE A 258 4.90 11.77 0.75
N ILE A 259 5.36 12.65 1.64
CA ILE A 259 5.42 14.08 1.39
C ILE A 259 6.36 14.39 0.22
N ALA A 260 7.58 13.85 0.25
CA ALA A 260 8.58 14.10 -0.79
C ALA A 260 8.06 13.68 -2.17
N VAL A 261 7.47 12.48 -2.27
CA VAL A 261 6.94 11.96 -3.53
C VAL A 261 5.67 12.70 -3.95
N GLY A 262 4.78 13.01 -2.99
CA GLY A 262 3.56 13.78 -3.27
C GLY A 262 3.86 15.17 -3.82
N LEU A 263 4.81 15.88 -3.24
CA LEU A 263 5.26 17.18 -3.73
C LEU A 263 5.94 17.08 -5.10
N TYR A 264 6.80 16.07 -5.31
CA TYR A 264 7.46 15.86 -6.60
C TYR A 264 6.42 15.57 -7.70
N THR A 265 5.47 14.67 -7.43
CA THR A 265 4.42 14.32 -8.40
C THR A 265 3.49 15.50 -8.67
N ALA A 266 3.11 16.26 -7.64
CA ALA A 266 2.30 17.47 -7.79
C ALA A 266 3.01 18.52 -8.66
N ALA A 267 4.28 18.78 -8.41
CA ALA A 267 5.07 19.75 -9.18
C ALA A 267 5.20 19.36 -10.66
N ARG A 268 5.13 18.07 -10.98
CA ARG A 268 5.20 17.59 -12.38
C ARG A 268 3.84 17.51 -13.06
N SER A 269 2.79 17.14 -12.32
CA SER A 269 1.45 16.88 -12.90
C SER A 269 0.59 18.14 -13.00
N ILE A 270 0.71 19.10 -12.06
CA ILE A 270 -0.13 20.31 -12.07
C ILE A 270 0.17 21.22 -13.27
N PRO A 271 1.43 21.50 -13.64
CA PRO A 271 1.71 22.31 -14.84
C PRO A 271 1.18 21.66 -16.14
N ALA A 272 1.21 20.32 -16.22
CA ALA A 272 0.70 19.59 -17.40
C ALA A 272 -0.84 19.64 -17.53
N LEU A 273 -1.54 19.96 -16.45
CA LEU A 273 -3.02 20.17 -16.48
C LEU A 273 -3.43 21.61 -16.80
N LEU A 274 -2.54 22.57 -16.57
CA LEU A 274 -2.81 24.01 -16.75
C LEU A 274 -2.30 24.56 -18.08
N GLY A 275 -1.46 23.83 -18.82
CA GLY A 275 -0.93 24.18 -20.15
C GLY A 275 -1.48 23.33 -21.23
#